data_4f5d8dabdd4ce79c88ae4c451b46624c
#
_entry.id   4f5d8dabdd4ce79c88ae4c451b46624c
#
_cell.length_a   1.000
_cell.length_b   1.000
_cell.length_c   1.000
_cell.angle_alpha   90.00
_cell.angle_beta   90.00
_cell.angle_gamma   90.00
#
_symmetry.space_group_name_H-M   'P 1'
#
loop_
_entity.id
_entity.type
_entity.pdbx_description
1 polymer ?
#
loop_
_entity_poly.entity_id
_entity_poly.type
_entity_poly.pdbx_seq_one_letter_code
_entity_poly.pdbx_strand_id
1 'polypeptide(L)'
;MKRIWHIGDTHTYHELLEIPKGIDMVIFSGDCSNPRAPYTNEPEVRNFIDWFSELPIKHKIFVAGNHDSSIESNLVTKDDFAVSGVHYLENDHIEIEGLKIWGSPHTPTFGQWSFMKQRARLDKVWKQIPEDTDIVIVHGPPKGILDLSYNRHHELEYCGCSALKKRVLNLPNLKLVCFGHIHNNKDIINAGTMKLSIQDTIFSNGSVLTDRKFGRLSSNGNILNI
;
A
#
# COMPACT_ATOMS: atom_id res chain seq x y z
N MET A 1 -9.97 19.32 -6.88
CA MET A 1 -9.22 18.78 -5.72
C MET A 1 -9.94 17.52 -5.28
N LYS A 2 -9.24 16.39 -5.17
CA LYS A 2 -9.80 15.10 -4.72
C LYS A 2 -9.36 14.82 -3.30
N ARG A 3 -10.30 14.41 -2.46
CA ARG A 3 -10.02 14.03 -1.08
C ARG A 3 -9.92 12.51 -0.97
N ILE A 4 -8.72 12.04 -0.65
CA ILE A 4 -8.36 10.61 -0.64
C ILE A 4 -8.13 10.16 0.79
N TRP A 5 -8.68 9.02 1.17
CA TRP A 5 -8.33 8.30 2.40
C TRP A 5 -7.37 7.16 2.05
N HIS A 6 -6.14 7.25 2.51
CA HIS A 6 -5.11 6.24 2.30
C HIS A 6 -4.86 5.45 3.58
N ILE A 7 -5.03 4.13 3.50
CA ILE A 7 -4.83 3.14 4.56
C ILE A 7 -4.04 1.94 4.04
N GLY A 8 -3.39 1.23 4.93
CA GLY A 8 -2.69 -0.04 4.67
C GLY A 8 -2.40 -0.75 5.98
N ASP A 9 -1.90 -1.99 5.88
CA ASP A 9 -1.42 -2.80 7.02
C ASP A 9 -2.48 -2.91 8.14
N THR A 10 -3.70 -3.23 7.77
CA THR A 10 -4.81 -3.38 8.73
C THR A 10 -4.76 -4.71 9.47
N HIS A 11 -4.17 -5.76 8.89
CA HIS A 11 -4.00 -7.07 9.51
C HIS A 11 -5.24 -7.52 10.28
N THR A 12 -6.41 -7.48 9.62
CA THR A 12 -7.75 -7.80 10.13
C THR A 12 -8.39 -6.79 11.10
N TYR A 13 -7.69 -5.69 11.44
CA TYR A 13 -8.27 -4.65 12.33
C TYR A 13 -9.02 -3.54 11.58
N HIS A 14 -9.38 -3.75 10.32
CA HIS A 14 -10.04 -2.76 9.46
C HIS A 14 -11.38 -2.27 10.02
N GLU A 15 -12.16 -3.13 10.69
CA GLU A 15 -13.44 -2.76 11.31
C GLU A 15 -13.32 -1.73 12.44
N LEU A 16 -12.11 -1.56 13.01
CA LEU A 16 -11.86 -0.57 14.05
C LEU A 16 -11.55 0.82 13.50
N LEU A 17 -11.43 0.97 12.19
CA LEU A 17 -11.15 2.26 11.56
C LEU A 17 -12.39 3.15 11.55
N GLU A 18 -12.20 4.42 11.89
CA GLU A 18 -13.23 5.44 11.77
C GLU A 18 -13.33 5.93 10.32
N ILE A 19 -14.49 5.74 9.67
CA ILE A 19 -14.67 6.14 8.28
C ILE A 19 -14.78 7.66 8.18
N PRO A 20 -13.82 8.36 7.54
CA PRO A 20 -13.87 9.81 7.45
C PRO A 20 -14.95 10.27 6.45
N LYS A 21 -15.59 11.41 6.75
CA LYS A 21 -16.62 11.98 5.89
C LYS A 21 -16.04 12.76 4.71
N GLY A 22 -16.78 12.80 3.61
CA GLY A 22 -16.46 13.62 2.44
C GLY A 22 -15.21 13.13 1.70
N ILE A 23 -15.02 11.81 1.61
CA ILE A 23 -13.96 11.15 0.87
C ILE A 23 -14.46 10.79 -0.53
N ASP A 24 -13.70 11.16 -1.55
CA ASP A 24 -13.99 10.81 -2.95
C ASP A 24 -13.45 9.42 -3.30
N MET A 25 -12.31 9.04 -2.72
CA MET A 25 -11.57 7.82 -3.04
C MET A 25 -10.91 7.23 -1.79
N VAL A 26 -10.95 5.92 -1.62
CA VAL A 26 -10.13 5.20 -0.64
C VAL A 26 -9.09 4.36 -1.37
N ILE A 27 -7.85 4.44 -0.90
CA ILE A 27 -6.71 3.67 -1.40
C ILE A 27 -6.24 2.75 -0.28
N PHE A 28 -6.14 1.45 -0.59
CA PHE A 28 -5.55 0.45 0.30
C PHE A 28 -4.22 -0.05 -0.28
N SER A 29 -3.15 0.02 0.51
CA SER A 29 -1.79 -0.26 0.07
C SER A 29 -1.20 -1.58 0.58
N GLY A 30 -2.05 -2.57 0.88
CA GLY A 30 -1.64 -3.94 1.18
C GLY A 30 -1.67 -4.34 2.65
N ASP A 31 -1.51 -5.63 2.88
CA ASP A 31 -1.53 -6.30 4.18
C ASP A 31 -2.88 -6.15 4.92
N CYS A 32 -3.96 -6.63 4.28
CA CYS A 32 -5.27 -6.71 4.92
C CYS A 32 -5.39 -7.92 5.86
N SER A 33 -4.55 -8.94 5.71
CA SER A 33 -4.60 -10.26 6.34
C SER A 33 -3.29 -10.62 7.05
N ASN A 34 -3.26 -11.78 7.74
CA ASN A 34 -2.13 -12.22 8.56
C ASN A 34 -1.51 -13.57 8.14
N PRO A 35 -2.27 -14.68 7.94
CA PRO A 35 -1.70 -16.01 7.78
C PRO A 35 -0.85 -16.14 6.52
N ARG A 36 0.25 -16.91 6.62
CA ARG A 36 1.11 -17.21 5.46
C ARG A 36 0.54 -18.27 4.53
N ALA A 37 -0.25 -19.20 5.06
CA ALA A 37 -0.82 -20.28 4.27
C ALA A 37 -2.07 -19.76 3.52
N PRO A 38 -2.13 -19.87 2.19
CA PRO A 38 -3.20 -19.27 1.39
C PRO A 38 -4.62 -19.67 1.81
N TYR A 39 -4.85 -20.95 2.15
CA TYR A 39 -6.18 -21.43 2.57
C TYR A 39 -6.66 -20.85 3.91
N THR A 40 -5.76 -20.54 4.83
CA THR A 40 -6.12 -19.89 6.10
C THR A 40 -6.14 -18.37 5.98
N ASN A 41 -5.52 -17.84 4.95
CA ASN A 41 -5.48 -16.43 4.61
C ASN A 41 -6.75 -15.97 3.88
N GLU A 42 -7.29 -16.81 2.98
CA GLU A 42 -8.46 -16.50 2.15
C GLU A 42 -9.66 -15.94 2.94
N PRO A 43 -10.11 -16.53 4.08
CA PRO A 43 -11.23 -15.99 4.83
C PRO A 43 -11.00 -14.55 5.34
N GLU A 44 -9.75 -14.22 5.74
CA GLU A 44 -9.43 -12.87 6.20
C GLU A 44 -9.45 -11.86 5.05
N VAL A 45 -8.93 -12.24 3.89
CA VAL A 45 -8.98 -11.39 2.68
C VAL A 45 -10.42 -11.17 2.22
N ARG A 46 -11.28 -12.22 2.22
CA ARG A 46 -12.70 -12.08 1.86
C ARG A 46 -13.45 -11.19 2.84
N ASN A 47 -13.23 -11.35 4.15
CA ASN A 47 -13.82 -10.45 5.16
C ASN A 47 -13.40 -8.99 4.94
N PHE A 48 -12.13 -8.75 4.57
CA PHE A 48 -11.67 -7.41 4.21
C PHE A 48 -12.38 -6.87 2.96
N ILE A 49 -12.52 -7.68 1.91
CA ILE A 49 -13.20 -7.27 0.67
C ILE A 49 -14.65 -6.87 0.96
N ASP A 50 -15.37 -7.67 1.76
CA ASP A 50 -16.73 -7.38 2.16
C ASP A 50 -16.82 -6.03 2.87
N TRP A 51 -16.03 -5.80 3.91
CA TRP A 51 -15.98 -4.52 4.62
C TRP A 51 -15.60 -3.36 3.69
N PHE A 52 -14.56 -3.54 2.86
CA PHE A 52 -14.06 -2.47 1.99
C PHE A 52 -15.07 -2.10 0.91
N SER A 53 -15.82 -3.07 0.40
CA SER A 53 -16.87 -2.86 -0.60
C SER A 53 -18.05 -2.06 -0.05
N GLU A 54 -18.38 -2.23 1.23
CA GLU A 54 -19.48 -1.55 1.91
C GLU A 54 -19.17 -0.11 2.32
N LEU A 55 -17.91 0.33 2.24
CA LEU A 55 -17.56 1.72 2.55
C LEU A 55 -18.38 2.70 1.69
N PRO A 56 -18.97 3.75 2.28
CA PRO A 56 -19.78 4.76 1.56
C PRO A 56 -18.87 5.74 0.78
N ILE A 57 -17.92 5.18 0.00
CA ILE A 57 -16.93 5.91 -0.78
C ILE A 57 -17.03 5.41 -2.22
N LYS A 58 -17.10 6.35 -3.17
CA LYS A 58 -17.38 6.05 -4.57
C LYS A 58 -16.28 5.19 -5.23
N HIS A 59 -15.02 5.55 -5.01
CA HIS A 59 -13.89 4.87 -5.65
C HIS A 59 -13.04 4.14 -4.61
N LYS A 60 -12.90 2.82 -4.79
CA LYS A 60 -12.19 1.92 -3.91
C LYS A 60 -11.07 1.24 -4.68
N ILE A 61 -9.83 1.50 -4.32
CA ILE A 61 -8.64 0.97 -5.00
C ILE A 61 -7.83 0.15 -4.01
N PHE A 62 -7.49 -1.06 -4.42
CA PHE A 62 -6.77 -2.03 -3.62
C PHE A 62 -5.47 -2.45 -4.30
N VAL A 63 -4.40 -2.54 -3.53
CA VAL A 63 -3.15 -3.22 -3.86
C VAL A 63 -2.87 -4.22 -2.75
N ALA A 64 -2.47 -5.45 -3.09
CA ALA A 64 -2.13 -6.47 -2.10
C ALA A 64 -0.78 -6.18 -1.42
N GLY A 65 -0.55 -6.80 -0.26
CA GLY A 65 0.71 -6.78 0.46
C GLY A 65 1.33 -8.17 0.61
N ASN A 66 2.42 -8.25 1.34
CA ASN A 66 3.14 -9.52 1.49
C ASN A 66 2.43 -10.53 2.41
N HIS A 67 1.49 -10.11 3.21
CA HIS A 67 0.66 -11.01 3.99
C HIS A 67 -0.54 -11.56 3.20
N ASP A 68 -0.92 -11.00 2.06
CA ASP A 68 -2.12 -11.37 1.31
C ASP A 68 -1.87 -12.58 0.39
N SER A 69 -1.49 -13.71 0.98
CA SER A 69 -1.00 -14.90 0.29
C SER A 69 -2.08 -15.62 -0.55
N SER A 70 -3.35 -15.52 -0.19
CA SER A 70 -4.45 -16.08 -0.97
C SER A 70 -4.65 -15.36 -2.31
N ILE A 71 -4.24 -14.10 -2.41
CA ILE A 71 -4.27 -13.33 -3.66
C ILE A 71 -3.13 -13.78 -4.57
N GLU A 72 -1.89 -13.87 -4.08
CA GLU A 72 -0.75 -14.36 -4.88
C GLU A 72 -0.98 -15.78 -5.41
N SER A 73 -1.64 -16.62 -4.63
CA SER A 73 -1.97 -18.01 -5.03
C SER A 73 -3.21 -18.14 -5.88
N ASN A 74 -3.88 -17.05 -6.24
CA ASN A 74 -5.14 -17.02 -7.00
C ASN A 74 -6.32 -17.77 -6.34
N LEU A 75 -6.34 -17.92 -5.02
CA LEU A 75 -7.55 -18.34 -4.28
C LEU A 75 -8.55 -17.19 -4.19
N VAL A 76 -8.06 -15.95 -4.10
CA VAL A 76 -8.83 -14.72 -4.30
C VAL A 76 -8.29 -14.03 -5.54
N THR A 77 -9.16 -13.76 -6.50
CA THR A 77 -8.81 -13.30 -7.85
C THR A 77 -9.21 -11.84 -8.09
N LYS A 78 -8.76 -11.25 -9.19
CA LYS A 78 -9.23 -9.91 -9.62
C LYS A 78 -10.75 -9.85 -9.80
N ASP A 79 -11.38 -10.96 -10.22
CA ASP A 79 -12.83 -11.02 -10.42
C ASP A 79 -13.58 -10.91 -9.07
N ASP A 80 -13.06 -11.50 -7.99
CA ASP A 80 -13.64 -11.36 -6.65
C ASP A 80 -13.70 -9.89 -6.20
N PHE A 81 -12.65 -9.12 -6.49
CA PHE A 81 -12.63 -7.68 -6.23
C PHE A 81 -13.60 -6.92 -7.15
N ALA A 82 -13.63 -7.25 -8.43
CA ALA A 82 -14.44 -6.55 -9.43
C ALA A 82 -15.95 -6.68 -9.15
N VAL A 83 -16.42 -7.88 -8.79
CA VAL A 83 -17.85 -8.10 -8.44
C VAL A 83 -18.24 -7.35 -7.17
N SER A 84 -17.28 -7.04 -6.29
CA SER A 84 -17.46 -6.23 -5.09
C SER A 84 -17.31 -4.73 -5.34
N GLY A 85 -17.11 -4.29 -6.58
CA GLY A 85 -16.92 -2.88 -6.94
C GLY A 85 -15.59 -2.27 -6.47
N VAL A 86 -14.56 -3.11 -6.26
CA VAL A 86 -13.23 -2.72 -5.85
C VAL A 86 -12.25 -2.88 -7.02
N HIS A 87 -11.43 -1.86 -7.29
CA HIS A 87 -10.40 -1.92 -8.31
C HIS A 87 -9.11 -2.50 -7.73
N TYR A 88 -8.81 -3.77 -8.00
CA TYR A 88 -7.54 -4.39 -7.63
C TYR A 88 -6.48 -4.16 -8.71
N LEU A 89 -5.34 -3.58 -8.33
CA LEU A 89 -4.20 -3.31 -9.21
C LEU A 89 -3.01 -4.20 -8.87
N GLU A 90 -2.52 -4.95 -9.87
CA GLU A 90 -1.30 -5.75 -9.81
C GLU A 90 -0.47 -5.56 -11.06
N ASN A 91 0.56 -4.71 -10.99
CA ASN A 91 1.38 -4.27 -12.12
C ASN A 91 0.50 -3.71 -13.27
N ASP A 92 -0.52 -2.98 -12.91
CA ASP A 92 -1.58 -2.52 -13.80
C ASP A 92 -1.98 -1.09 -13.45
N HIS A 93 -2.77 -0.45 -14.30
CA HIS A 93 -3.25 0.90 -14.08
C HIS A 93 -4.75 1.03 -14.39
N ILE A 94 -5.34 2.06 -13.81
CA ILE A 94 -6.72 2.48 -14.08
C ILE A 94 -6.76 4.00 -14.19
N GLU A 95 -7.70 4.51 -14.96
CA GLU A 95 -8.01 5.93 -15.01
C GLU A 95 -9.34 6.21 -14.30
N ILE A 96 -9.31 7.05 -13.28
CA ILE A 96 -10.49 7.45 -12.50
C ILE A 96 -10.56 8.98 -12.45
N GLU A 97 -11.63 9.54 -13.02
CA GLU A 97 -11.91 10.98 -13.01
C GLU A 97 -10.71 11.84 -13.48
N GLY A 98 -10.00 11.35 -14.51
CA GLY A 98 -8.85 12.02 -15.11
C GLY A 98 -7.53 11.85 -14.33
N LEU A 99 -7.50 10.97 -13.34
CA LEU A 99 -6.27 10.56 -12.65
C LEU A 99 -5.84 9.19 -13.13
N LYS A 100 -4.61 9.07 -13.65
CA LYS A 100 -3.99 7.79 -13.97
C LYS A 100 -3.31 7.22 -12.73
N ILE A 101 -3.80 6.06 -12.29
CA ILE A 101 -3.39 5.39 -11.05
C ILE A 101 -2.77 4.05 -11.40
N TRP A 102 -1.52 3.82 -11.01
CA TRP A 102 -0.82 2.56 -11.21
C TRP A 102 -0.56 1.86 -9.87
N GLY A 103 -0.71 0.52 -9.84
CA GLY A 103 -0.55 -0.25 -8.61
C GLY A 103 0.27 -1.53 -8.75
N SER A 104 1.02 -1.89 -7.68
CA SER A 104 1.81 -3.13 -7.60
C SER A 104 2.03 -3.58 -6.16
N PRO A 105 1.84 -4.87 -5.85
CA PRO A 105 2.06 -5.43 -4.51
C PRO A 105 3.53 -5.70 -4.19
N HIS A 106 4.44 -5.66 -5.17
CA HIS A 106 5.79 -6.18 -5.02
C HIS A 106 6.65 -5.41 -4.04
N THR A 107 7.34 -6.17 -3.17
CA THR A 107 8.34 -5.67 -2.21
C THR A 107 9.71 -6.34 -2.42
N PRO A 108 10.80 -5.73 -1.94
CA PRO A 108 12.09 -6.39 -1.87
C PRO A 108 12.06 -7.61 -0.97
N THR A 109 12.70 -8.70 -1.39
CA THR A 109 12.82 -9.92 -0.57
C THR A 109 13.55 -9.67 0.74
N PHE A 110 12.92 -10.03 1.87
CA PHE A 110 13.52 -10.05 3.21
C PHE A 110 13.21 -11.35 3.97
N GLY A 111 12.40 -12.25 3.39
CA GLY A 111 11.99 -13.53 3.96
C GLY A 111 11.25 -14.38 2.93
N GLN A 112 10.32 -15.21 3.39
CA GLN A 112 9.45 -16.04 2.55
C GLN A 112 8.00 -15.58 2.71
N TRP A 113 7.66 -14.47 2.07
CA TRP A 113 6.34 -13.88 2.05
C TRP A 113 5.85 -13.70 0.61
N SER A 114 4.58 -13.42 0.44
CA SER A 114 3.98 -13.20 -0.87
C SER A 114 4.49 -11.93 -1.55
N PHE A 115 4.37 -11.88 -2.87
CA PHE A 115 4.71 -10.73 -3.72
C PHE A 115 6.15 -10.22 -3.60
N MET A 116 7.05 -11.00 -3.02
CA MET A 116 8.45 -10.61 -2.90
C MET A 116 9.25 -10.86 -4.16
N LYS A 117 10.10 -9.92 -4.51
CA LYS A 117 11.06 -10.06 -5.61
C LYS A 117 12.45 -9.61 -5.17
N GLN A 118 13.46 -10.31 -5.70
CA GLN A 118 14.85 -9.89 -5.54
C GLN A 118 15.03 -8.43 -6.02
N ARG A 119 15.80 -7.62 -5.29
CA ARG A 119 16.00 -6.19 -5.60
C ARG A 119 16.41 -5.93 -7.05
N ALA A 120 17.25 -6.78 -7.63
CA ALA A 120 17.68 -6.68 -9.02
C ALA A 120 16.54 -6.90 -10.05
N ARG A 121 15.46 -7.58 -9.67
CA ARG A 121 14.31 -7.84 -10.55
C ARG A 121 13.23 -6.74 -10.45
N LEU A 122 13.23 -5.98 -9.37
CA LEU A 122 12.23 -4.93 -9.14
C LEU A 122 12.34 -3.75 -10.13
N ASP A 123 13.52 -3.47 -10.67
CA ASP A 123 13.69 -2.44 -11.70
C ASP A 123 12.79 -2.70 -12.93
N LYS A 124 12.60 -3.99 -13.30
CA LYS A 124 11.70 -4.37 -14.41
C LYS A 124 10.23 -4.14 -14.08
N VAL A 125 9.85 -4.24 -12.81
CA VAL A 125 8.49 -3.95 -12.36
C VAL A 125 8.23 -2.45 -12.44
N TRP A 126 9.12 -1.66 -11.85
CA TRP A 126 8.94 -0.21 -11.80
C TRP A 126 9.02 0.48 -13.16
N LYS A 127 9.72 -0.11 -14.13
CA LYS A 127 9.71 0.38 -15.53
C LYS A 127 8.35 0.25 -16.23
N GLN A 128 7.42 -0.56 -15.69
CA GLN A 128 6.06 -0.67 -16.21
C GLN A 128 5.16 0.51 -15.82
N ILE A 129 5.56 1.32 -14.84
CA ILE A 129 4.80 2.52 -14.46
C ILE A 129 4.78 3.47 -15.68
N PRO A 130 3.60 3.85 -16.22
CA PRO A 130 3.51 4.81 -17.32
C PRO A 130 4.10 6.17 -16.96
N GLU A 131 4.67 6.88 -17.96
CA GLU A 131 5.29 8.20 -17.73
C GLU A 131 4.29 9.29 -17.27
N ASP A 132 3.04 9.13 -17.67
CA ASP A 132 1.93 10.06 -17.39
C ASP A 132 1.13 9.67 -16.13
N THR A 133 1.70 8.85 -15.25
CA THR A 133 1.05 8.42 -14.00
C THR A 133 0.94 9.57 -13.00
N ASP A 134 -0.26 9.78 -12.45
CA ASP A 134 -0.55 10.75 -11.39
C ASP A 134 -0.38 10.17 -9.99
N ILE A 135 -0.78 8.91 -9.78
CA ILE A 135 -0.74 8.23 -8.48
C ILE A 135 -0.07 6.86 -8.63
N VAL A 136 0.91 6.59 -7.79
CA VAL A 136 1.52 5.25 -7.64
C VAL A 136 1.11 4.66 -6.32
N ILE A 137 0.58 3.42 -6.35
CA ILE A 137 0.22 2.65 -5.15
C ILE A 137 1.09 1.40 -5.12
N VAL A 138 1.89 1.24 -4.08
CA VAL A 138 2.77 0.08 -3.89
C VAL A 138 2.70 -0.37 -2.44
N HIS A 139 2.99 -1.64 -2.16
CA HIS A 139 2.99 -2.05 -0.76
C HIS A 139 4.26 -1.57 -0.04
N GLY A 140 5.44 -1.81 -0.57
CA GLY A 140 6.70 -1.40 0.07
C GLY A 140 7.16 0.02 -0.29
N PRO A 141 7.79 0.76 0.63
CA PRO A 141 8.20 2.16 0.44
C PRO A 141 9.37 2.34 -0.55
N PRO A 142 9.52 3.55 -1.13
CA PRO A 142 10.76 3.99 -1.74
C PRO A 142 11.85 4.20 -0.68
N LYS A 143 13.11 3.84 -1.00
CA LYS A 143 14.21 3.92 -0.03
C LYS A 143 14.49 5.33 0.48
N GLY A 144 14.56 5.49 1.80
CA GLY A 144 14.81 6.77 2.49
C GLY A 144 13.57 7.65 2.59
N ILE A 145 12.36 7.09 2.46
CA ILE A 145 11.09 7.81 2.55
C ILE A 145 10.13 7.01 3.44
N LEU A 146 10.00 7.41 4.71
CA LEU A 146 9.12 6.78 5.69
C LEU A 146 9.31 5.24 5.78
N ASP A 147 10.57 4.79 5.77
CA ASP A 147 10.96 3.38 5.63
C ASP A 147 12.05 2.94 6.61
N LEU A 148 12.21 3.67 7.73
CA LEU A 148 13.25 3.38 8.72
C LEU A 148 12.84 2.20 9.61
N SER A 149 13.73 1.22 9.78
CA SER A 149 13.50 0.07 10.65
C SER A 149 14.81 -0.40 11.28
N TYR A 150 14.71 -1.32 12.24
CA TYR A 150 15.88 -1.99 12.82
C TYR A 150 16.19 -3.27 12.03
N ASN A 151 17.46 -3.45 11.68
CA ASN A 151 17.95 -4.70 11.12
C ASN A 151 18.12 -5.77 12.21
N ARG A 152 18.53 -6.98 11.81
CA ARG A 152 18.76 -8.12 12.74
C ARG A 152 19.84 -7.84 13.80
N HIS A 153 20.66 -6.82 13.65
CA HIS A 153 21.70 -6.40 14.58
C HIS A 153 21.25 -5.22 15.45
N HIS A 154 19.96 -4.85 15.42
CA HIS A 154 19.40 -3.68 16.10
C HIS A 154 19.99 -2.33 15.64
N GLU A 155 20.49 -2.26 14.41
CA GLU A 155 20.95 -1.03 13.80
C GLU A 155 19.86 -0.45 12.90
N LEU A 156 19.74 0.87 12.87
CA LEU A 156 18.77 1.57 12.02
C LEU A 156 19.16 1.45 10.55
N GLU A 157 18.21 1.05 9.72
CA GLU A 157 18.40 1.00 8.27
C GLU A 157 17.15 1.46 7.50
N TYR A 158 17.37 1.96 6.29
CA TYR A 158 16.32 2.24 5.33
C TYR A 158 15.98 0.99 4.53
N CYS A 159 14.78 0.44 4.73
CA CYS A 159 14.36 -0.86 4.19
C CYS A 159 13.81 -0.79 2.77
N GLY A 160 13.38 0.38 2.31
CA GLY A 160 12.69 0.58 1.05
C GLY A 160 13.49 0.24 -0.22
N CYS A 161 12.84 0.42 -1.36
CA CYS A 161 13.37 0.05 -2.67
C CYS A 161 14.03 1.24 -3.38
N SER A 162 15.35 1.14 -3.66
CA SER A 162 16.10 2.20 -4.37
C SER A 162 15.66 2.35 -5.82
N ALA A 163 15.32 1.24 -6.51
CA ALA A 163 14.85 1.28 -7.88
C ALA A 163 13.47 1.95 -7.98
N LEU A 164 12.57 1.71 -7.02
CA LEU A 164 11.30 2.43 -6.91
C LEU A 164 11.53 3.92 -6.70
N LYS A 165 12.38 4.29 -5.73
CA LYS A 165 12.74 5.70 -5.49
C LYS A 165 13.20 6.37 -6.78
N LYS A 166 14.15 5.76 -7.50
CA LYS A 166 14.64 6.28 -8.76
C LYS A 166 13.51 6.50 -9.77
N ARG A 167 12.58 5.54 -9.89
CA ARG A 167 11.48 5.63 -10.83
C ARG A 167 10.52 6.77 -10.49
N VAL A 168 10.02 6.82 -9.27
CA VAL A 168 9.01 7.82 -8.85
C VAL A 168 9.55 9.26 -8.87
N LEU A 169 10.85 9.45 -8.61
CA LEU A 169 11.47 10.77 -8.71
C LEU A 169 11.64 11.28 -10.15
N ASN A 170 11.49 10.40 -11.15
CA ASN A 170 11.61 10.75 -12.58
C ASN A 170 10.24 10.80 -13.29
N LEU A 171 9.12 10.64 -12.59
CA LEU A 171 7.78 10.76 -13.17
C LEU A 171 7.33 12.23 -13.15
N PRO A 172 7.12 12.89 -14.31
CA PRO A 172 6.94 14.33 -14.36
C PRO A 172 5.60 14.80 -13.78
N ASN A 173 4.57 13.95 -13.84
CA ASN A 173 3.20 14.32 -13.45
C ASN A 173 2.79 13.73 -12.09
N LEU A 174 3.69 13.03 -11.41
CA LEU A 174 3.37 12.29 -10.20
C LEU A 174 2.98 13.21 -9.04
N LYS A 175 1.77 13.04 -8.54
CA LYS A 175 1.19 13.82 -7.44
C LYS A 175 1.29 13.10 -6.09
N LEU A 176 1.17 11.75 -6.13
CA LEU A 176 1.02 10.94 -4.92
C LEU A 176 1.68 9.57 -5.08
N VAL A 177 2.40 9.15 -4.03
CA VAL A 177 2.87 7.77 -3.85
C VAL A 177 2.31 7.23 -2.54
N CYS A 178 1.46 6.22 -2.62
CA CYS A 178 0.86 5.50 -1.48
C CYS A 178 1.61 4.21 -1.22
N PHE A 179 1.96 3.94 0.03
CA PHE A 179 2.60 2.69 0.46
C PHE A 179 2.33 2.40 1.94
N GLY A 180 2.72 1.22 2.40
CA GLY A 180 2.63 0.77 3.79
C GLY A 180 3.86 -0.04 4.19
N HIS A 181 3.66 -1.28 4.70
CA HIS A 181 4.66 -2.29 4.97
C HIS A 181 5.60 -1.99 6.15
N ILE A 182 6.13 -0.79 6.26
CA ILE A 182 7.02 -0.41 7.35
C ILE A 182 6.21 0.36 8.39
N HIS A 183 5.81 -0.36 9.42
CA HIS A 183 4.98 0.16 10.51
C HIS A 183 5.74 1.13 11.40
N ASN A 184 4.99 1.85 12.24
CA ASN A 184 5.55 2.53 13.40
C ASN A 184 6.06 1.50 14.41
N ASN A 185 7.17 1.82 15.08
CA ASN A 185 7.61 1.07 16.25
C ASN A 185 7.89 2.02 17.42
N LYS A 186 8.47 1.52 18.51
CA LYS A 186 8.64 2.29 19.75
C LYS A 186 9.24 3.68 19.55
N ASP A 187 10.25 3.77 18.69
CA ASP A 187 11.12 4.96 18.59
C ASP A 187 11.15 5.52 17.16
N ILE A 188 10.38 4.92 16.23
CA ILE A 188 10.34 5.29 14.81
C ILE A 188 8.91 5.51 14.36
N ILE A 189 8.65 6.65 13.75
CA ILE A 189 7.37 6.98 13.13
C ILE A 189 7.56 6.96 11.62
N ASN A 190 6.93 6.01 10.95
CA ASN A 190 6.88 5.89 9.48
C ASN A 190 5.50 6.28 8.93
N ALA A 191 4.42 5.91 9.61
CA ALA A 191 3.07 6.27 9.19
C ALA A 191 2.90 7.80 9.15
N GLY A 192 2.31 8.29 8.04
CA GLY A 192 2.14 9.72 7.82
C GLY A 192 2.51 10.13 6.40
N THR A 193 2.79 11.42 6.22
CA THR A 193 3.10 11.98 4.90
C THR A 193 4.43 12.72 4.88
N MET A 194 5.08 12.72 3.72
CA MET A 194 6.33 13.46 3.48
C MET A 194 6.28 14.10 2.09
N LYS A 195 6.83 15.31 1.97
CA LYS A 195 7.19 15.92 0.68
C LYS A 195 8.70 16.09 0.62
N LEU A 196 9.27 15.87 -0.55
CA LEU A 196 10.69 16.16 -0.80
C LEU A 196 10.82 17.58 -1.36
N SER A 197 11.91 18.27 -1.01
CA SER A 197 12.15 19.64 -1.49
C SER A 197 12.35 19.76 -3.01
N ILE A 198 12.59 18.63 -3.69
CA ILE A 198 12.89 18.58 -5.13
C ILE A 198 11.65 18.38 -6.01
N GLN A 199 10.49 18.05 -5.43
CA GLN A 199 9.24 17.83 -6.18
C GLN A 199 8.01 17.97 -5.28
N ASP A 200 6.87 18.33 -5.86
CA ASP A 200 5.61 18.53 -5.14
C ASP A 200 4.87 17.22 -4.80
N THR A 201 5.41 16.09 -5.20
CA THR A 201 4.82 14.76 -4.93
C THR A 201 4.66 14.52 -3.43
N ILE A 202 3.48 14.10 -3.03
CA ILE A 202 3.21 13.64 -1.66
C ILE A 202 3.57 12.15 -1.57
N PHE A 203 4.38 11.77 -0.60
CA PHE A 203 4.64 10.39 -0.21
C PHE A 203 3.82 10.09 1.03
N SER A 204 3.06 9.01 1.02
CA SER A 204 2.16 8.66 2.10
C SER A 204 2.39 7.20 2.52
N ASN A 205 2.78 7.00 3.76
CA ASN A 205 2.77 5.69 4.42
C ASN A 205 1.45 5.56 5.17
N GLY A 206 0.57 4.67 4.70
CA GLY A 206 -0.77 4.45 5.20
C GLY A 206 -0.88 3.39 6.29
N SER A 207 0.23 2.85 6.81
CA SER A 207 0.21 1.82 7.86
C SER A 207 -0.56 2.29 9.08
N VAL A 208 -1.59 1.55 9.46
CA VAL A 208 -2.46 1.91 10.59
C VAL A 208 -2.07 1.22 11.90
N LEU A 209 -1.24 0.18 11.85
CA LEU A 209 -0.77 -0.56 13.03
C LEU A 209 0.66 -0.19 13.44
N THR A 210 1.00 -0.55 14.66
CA THR A 210 2.39 -0.53 15.17
C THR A 210 2.97 -1.94 15.23
N ASP A 211 4.29 -2.09 15.11
CA ASP A 211 5.01 -3.37 15.30
C ASP A 211 4.89 -3.94 16.73
N ARG A 212 4.42 -3.13 17.66
CA ARG A 212 4.25 -3.55 19.05
C ARG A 212 2.96 -4.31 19.25
N LYS A 213 3.12 -5.64 19.42
CA LYS A 213 2.05 -6.56 19.83
C LYS A 213 0.73 -6.26 19.12
N PHE A 214 0.52 -6.99 18.05
CA PHE A 214 -0.74 -7.19 17.34
C PHE A 214 -1.96 -6.64 18.10
N GLY A 215 -2.65 -5.67 17.51
CA GLY A 215 -3.98 -5.28 17.96
C GLY A 215 -4.17 -3.85 18.45
N ARG A 216 -3.30 -2.91 18.14
CA ARG A 216 -3.59 -1.50 18.34
C ARG A 216 -3.41 -0.69 17.06
N LEU A 217 -4.49 -0.06 16.63
CA LEU A 217 -4.40 1.02 15.67
C LEU A 217 -3.50 2.13 16.23
N SER A 218 -2.54 2.58 15.45
CA SER A 218 -1.70 3.74 15.76
C SER A 218 -2.20 4.99 15.06
N SER A 219 -2.99 4.81 14.00
CA SER A 219 -3.58 5.89 13.22
C SER A 219 -4.87 5.41 12.54
N ASN A 220 -5.61 6.34 11.96
CA ASN A 220 -6.75 6.07 11.10
C ASN A 220 -6.40 6.22 9.61
N GLY A 221 -5.13 6.04 9.25
CA GLY A 221 -4.61 6.33 7.92
C GLY A 221 -4.45 7.84 7.66
N ASN A 222 -4.19 8.18 6.40
CA ASN A 222 -3.91 9.56 6.00
C ASN A 222 -5.04 10.11 5.13
N ILE A 223 -5.45 11.36 5.40
CA ILE A 223 -6.36 12.10 4.51
C ILE A 223 -5.54 13.06 3.66
N LEU A 224 -5.64 12.89 2.35
CA LEU A 224 -4.84 13.60 1.35
C LEU A 224 -5.74 14.43 0.43
N ASN A 225 -5.25 15.59 -0.01
CA ASN A 225 -5.92 16.43 -1.00
C ASN A 225 -4.98 16.63 -2.19
N ILE A 226 -5.40 16.23 -3.39
CA ILE A 226 -4.63 16.34 -4.63
C ILE A 226 -5.44 17.00 -5.74
#